data_19dc9c9e7a0fc36073e13346d37692ee
#
_entry.id   19dc9c9e7a0fc36073e13346d37692ee
#
_cell.length_a   1.000
_cell.length_b   1.000
_cell.length_c   1.000
_cell.angle_alpha   90.00
_cell.angle_beta   90.00
_cell.angle_gamma   90.00
#
_symmetry.space_group_name_H-M   'P 1'
#
loop_
_entity.id
_entity.type
_entity.pdbx_description
1 polymer ?
#
loop_
_entity_poly.entity_id
_entity_poly.type
_entity_poly.pdbx_seq_one_letter_code
_entity_poly.pdbx_strand_id
1 'polypeptide(L)'
;MSKRAFPSFHEQKVGIIQSIIYREPFWLLVAVMLLNQTPGKSARPIFWKLKERYPDPDSLAAADQGDVETMIHTLGLQTQRSRRMIKLAQSWAAMPPQKGVLHRTKNYPQRRDGLNIGERIEGDAVDCTGALEIGHLPGCGPYAWDSWRIFCRDILRGVADDYNGLNAKQGFEPEWKRVLPQDKELRACLGWMWLREGWLWNPGTGKRRRAS
;
A
#
# COMPACT_ATOMS: atom_id res chain seq x y z
N MET A 1 17.65 17.96 -7.78
CA MET A 1 16.43 17.42 -7.14
C MET A 1 15.22 17.88 -7.94
N SER A 2 14.61 16.99 -8.72
CA SER A 2 13.41 17.32 -9.49
C SER A 2 12.24 17.49 -8.52
N LYS A 3 11.73 18.72 -8.38
CA LYS A 3 10.47 18.99 -7.69
C LYS A 3 9.36 18.37 -8.55
N ARG A 4 8.82 17.22 -8.15
CA ARG A 4 7.56 16.75 -8.74
C ARG A 4 6.49 17.78 -8.43
N ALA A 5 5.91 18.36 -9.47
CA ALA A 5 4.70 19.15 -9.32
C ALA A 5 3.59 18.19 -8.85
N PHE A 6 3.04 18.44 -7.66
CA PHE A 6 1.81 17.80 -7.24
C PHE A 6 0.65 18.38 -8.06
N PRO A 7 -0.42 17.57 -8.26
CA PRO A 7 -1.62 18.04 -8.91
C PRO A 7 -2.11 19.34 -8.28
N SER A 8 -2.66 20.23 -9.10
CA SER A 8 -3.30 21.45 -8.59
C SER A 8 -4.45 21.10 -7.64
N PHE A 9 -4.87 22.03 -6.80
CA PHE A 9 -5.98 21.84 -5.85
C PHE A 9 -7.28 21.31 -6.49
N HIS A 10 -7.45 21.53 -7.79
CA HIS A 10 -8.62 21.13 -8.57
C HIS A 10 -8.51 19.71 -9.16
N GLU A 11 -7.33 19.08 -9.13
CA GLU A 11 -7.18 17.72 -9.63
C GLU A 11 -7.64 16.70 -8.58
N GLN A 12 -8.57 15.83 -8.97
CA GLN A 12 -9.14 14.82 -8.08
C GLN A 12 -8.22 13.64 -7.77
N LYS A 13 -7.09 13.52 -8.48
CA LYS A 13 -6.16 12.38 -8.35
C LYS A 13 -4.76 12.82 -7.93
N VAL A 14 -4.26 12.20 -6.87
CA VAL A 14 -2.85 12.28 -6.51
C VAL A 14 -2.02 11.51 -7.53
N GLY A 15 -0.90 12.06 -7.98
CA GLY A 15 -0.07 11.49 -9.06
C GLY A 15 0.68 10.20 -8.73
N ILE A 16 0.40 9.52 -7.62
CA ILE A 16 1.02 8.23 -7.26
C ILE A 16 0.19 7.06 -7.78
N ILE A 17 0.87 5.96 -8.14
CA ILE A 17 0.20 4.80 -8.76
C ILE A 17 -0.84 4.16 -7.84
N GLN A 18 -0.60 4.13 -6.53
CA GLN A 18 -1.51 3.55 -5.54
C GLN A 18 -2.91 4.18 -5.59
N SER A 19 -2.99 5.50 -5.81
CA SER A 19 -4.28 6.20 -5.93
C SER A 19 -5.05 5.86 -7.21
N ILE A 20 -4.40 5.21 -8.17
CA ILE A 20 -5.01 4.77 -9.44
C ILE A 20 -5.52 3.34 -9.30
N ILE A 21 -4.73 2.46 -8.66
CA ILE A 21 -4.97 1.01 -8.61
C ILE A 21 -5.52 0.53 -7.25
N TYR A 22 -6.02 1.41 -6.41
CA TYR A 22 -6.50 1.09 -5.06
C TYR A 22 -7.63 0.04 -5.02
N ARG A 23 -8.38 -0.12 -6.11
CA ARG A 23 -9.43 -1.14 -6.26
C ARG A 23 -8.88 -2.53 -6.62
N GLU A 24 -7.59 -2.61 -6.84
CA GLU A 24 -6.87 -3.84 -7.18
C GLU A 24 -5.77 -4.10 -6.12
N PRO A 25 -6.15 -4.52 -4.90
CA PRO A 25 -5.25 -4.52 -3.75
C PRO A 25 -4.03 -5.43 -3.92
N PHE A 26 -4.15 -6.56 -4.63
CA PHE A 26 -2.99 -7.39 -4.99
C PHE A 26 -1.99 -6.60 -5.84
N TRP A 27 -2.47 -5.95 -6.89
CA TRP A 27 -1.62 -5.17 -7.79
C TRP A 27 -1.03 -3.94 -7.12
N LEU A 28 -1.72 -3.38 -6.12
CA LEU A 28 -1.14 -2.31 -5.30
C LEU A 28 0.10 -2.81 -4.56
N LEU A 29 0.09 -4.00 -3.98
CA LEU A 29 1.26 -4.57 -3.29
C LEU A 29 2.40 -4.89 -4.26
N VAL A 30 2.11 -5.41 -5.45
CA VAL A 30 3.11 -5.63 -6.51
C VAL A 30 3.74 -4.30 -6.95
N ALA A 31 2.93 -3.26 -7.17
CA ALA A 31 3.44 -1.93 -7.52
C ALA A 31 4.37 -1.37 -6.43
N VAL A 32 4.00 -1.52 -5.17
CA VAL A 32 4.81 -1.11 -4.02
C VAL A 32 6.15 -1.84 -3.97
N MET A 33 6.18 -3.14 -4.26
CA MET A 33 7.44 -3.90 -4.34
C MET A 33 8.37 -3.39 -5.46
N LEU A 34 7.82 -3.04 -6.61
CA LEU A 34 8.60 -2.49 -7.73
C LEU A 34 9.08 -1.07 -7.44
N LEU A 35 8.28 -0.26 -6.75
CA LEU A 35 8.60 1.12 -6.39
C LEU A 35 9.59 1.24 -5.24
N ASN A 36 9.74 0.19 -4.43
CA ASN A 36 10.66 0.22 -3.29
C ASN A 36 12.08 0.47 -3.76
N GLN A 37 12.68 1.59 -3.35
CA GLN A 37 14.01 2.06 -3.77
C GLN A 37 14.18 2.24 -5.30
N THR A 38 13.07 2.40 -6.04
CA THR A 38 13.09 2.57 -7.50
C THR A 38 12.29 3.81 -7.89
N PRO A 39 12.82 4.69 -8.75
CA PRO A 39 12.07 5.84 -9.24
C PRO A 39 10.80 5.40 -9.97
N GLY A 40 9.67 6.04 -9.64
CA GLY A 40 8.38 5.71 -10.26
C GLY A 40 8.38 5.84 -11.79
N LYS A 41 9.20 6.73 -12.36
CA LYS A 41 9.37 6.87 -13.81
C LYS A 41 9.85 5.55 -14.46
N SER A 42 10.74 4.83 -13.79
CA SER A 42 11.27 3.54 -14.27
C SER A 42 10.34 2.37 -13.92
N ALA A 43 9.78 2.35 -12.72
CA ALA A 43 8.98 1.22 -12.24
C ALA A 43 7.59 1.14 -12.89
N ARG A 44 6.91 2.28 -13.13
CA ARG A 44 5.52 2.29 -13.63
C ARG A 44 5.33 1.62 -15.01
N PRO A 45 6.17 1.88 -16.03
CA PRO A 45 6.04 1.18 -17.32
C PRO A 45 6.19 -0.34 -17.17
N ILE A 46 7.14 -0.79 -16.34
CA ILE A 46 7.39 -2.22 -16.09
C ILE A 46 6.21 -2.85 -15.34
N PHE A 47 5.66 -2.14 -14.35
CA PHE A 47 4.47 -2.58 -13.64
C PHE A 47 3.29 -2.87 -14.58
N TRP A 48 3.00 -1.98 -15.53
CA TRP A 48 1.89 -2.18 -16.45
C TRP A 48 2.13 -3.37 -17.39
N LYS A 49 3.36 -3.54 -17.90
CA LYS A 49 3.74 -4.70 -18.71
C LYS A 49 3.60 -6.00 -17.93
N LEU A 50 4.04 -6.01 -16.66
CA LEU A 50 3.91 -7.17 -15.79
C LEU A 50 2.44 -7.53 -15.55
N LYS A 51 1.60 -6.55 -15.28
CA LYS A 51 0.16 -6.73 -15.08
C LYS A 51 -0.56 -7.19 -16.35
N GLU A 52 -0.14 -6.74 -17.51
CA GLU A 52 -0.65 -7.21 -18.80
C GLU A 52 -0.30 -8.68 -19.06
N ARG A 53 0.95 -9.07 -18.74
CA ARG A 53 1.44 -10.44 -18.93
C ARG A 53 0.85 -11.43 -17.94
N TYR A 54 0.60 -10.99 -16.71
CA TYR A 54 0.05 -11.79 -15.61
C TYR A 54 -1.17 -11.05 -15.04
N PRO A 55 -2.37 -11.21 -15.60
CA PRO A 55 -3.52 -10.36 -15.28
C PRO A 55 -4.08 -10.53 -13.86
N ASP A 56 -3.79 -11.65 -13.22
CA ASP A 56 -4.32 -12.02 -11.91
C ASP A 56 -3.23 -12.66 -11.00
N PRO A 57 -3.50 -12.82 -9.69
CA PRO A 57 -2.56 -13.41 -8.76
C PRO A 57 -2.14 -14.85 -9.13
N ASP A 58 -3.05 -15.66 -9.66
CA ASP A 58 -2.79 -17.08 -9.96
C ASP A 58 -1.80 -17.20 -11.13
N SER A 59 -1.96 -16.39 -12.17
CA SER A 59 -1.03 -16.34 -13.29
C SER A 59 0.37 -15.92 -12.87
N LEU A 60 0.51 -14.95 -11.94
CA LEU A 60 1.81 -14.56 -11.41
C LEU A 60 2.38 -15.60 -10.43
N ALA A 61 1.52 -16.31 -9.67
CA ALA A 61 1.93 -17.40 -8.78
C ALA A 61 2.53 -18.59 -9.54
N ALA A 62 2.05 -18.84 -10.75
CA ALA A 62 2.51 -19.90 -11.65
C ALA A 62 3.63 -19.44 -12.61
N ALA A 63 4.05 -18.17 -12.54
CA ALA A 63 5.03 -17.61 -13.47
C ALA A 63 6.42 -18.25 -13.31
N ASP A 64 7.12 -18.44 -14.43
CA ASP A 64 8.55 -18.76 -14.41
C ASP A 64 9.34 -17.59 -13.85
N GLN A 65 10.25 -17.86 -12.90
CA GLN A 65 11.03 -16.81 -12.25
C GLN A 65 11.94 -16.08 -13.25
N GLY A 66 12.53 -16.76 -14.21
CA GLY A 66 13.42 -16.20 -15.24
C GLY A 66 12.67 -15.24 -16.17
N ASP A 67 11.43 -15.55 -16.53
CA ASP A 67 10.58 -14.65 -17.32
C ASP A 67 10.30 -13.35 -16.56
N VAL A 68 9.92 -13.45 -15.29
CA VAL A 68 9.70 -12.27 -14.45
C VAL A 68 10.98 -11.47 -14.25
N GLU A 69 12.13 -12.13 -14.03
CA GLU A 69 13.45 -11.48 -13.92
C GLU A 69 13.78 -10.69 -15.19
N THR A 70 13.57 -11.28 -16.35
CA THR A 70 13.78 -10.64 -17.65
C THR A 70 12.92 -9.38 -17.81
N MET A 71 11.66 -9.43 -17.38
CA MET A 71 10.77 -8.26 -17.45
C MET A 71 11.19 -7.10 -16.56
N ILE A 72 11.76 -7.39 -15.38
CA ILE A 72 12.09 -6.36 -14.37
C ILE A 72 13.57 -6.04 -14.29
N HIS A 73 14.44 -6.60 -15.17
CA HIS A 73 15.91 -6.51 -15.07
C HIS A 73 16.43 -5.07 -14.97
N THR A 74 15.77 -4.11 -15.66
CA THR A 74 16.17 -2.69 -15.65
C THR A 74 15.96 -1.99 -14.31
N LEU A 75 15.21 -2.60 -13.39
CA LEU A 75 14.92 -2.02 -12.08
C LEU A 75 15.94 -2.41 -11.00
N GLY A 76 16.84 -3.35 -11.30
CA GLY A 76 17.80 -3.91 -10.36
C GLY A 76 17.17 -4.87 -9.34
N LEU A 77 18.01 -5.66 -8.66
CA LEU A 77 17.60 -6.68 -7.70
C LEU A 77 16.56 -7.67 -8.26
N GLN A 78 16.62 -7.95 -9.56
CA GLN A 78 15.60 -8.70 -10.30
C GLN A 78 15.35 -10.09 -9.69
N THR A 79 16.39 -10.83 -9.33
CA THR A 79 16.24 -12.18 -8.74
C THR A 79 15.53 -12.16 -7.37
N GLN A 80 15.81 -11.15 -6.54
CA GLN A 80 15.14 -11.04 -5.25
C GLN A 80 13.70 -10.56 -5.41
N ARG A 81 13.47 -9.61 -6.32
CA ARG A 81 12.14 -9.04 -6.56
C ARG A 81 11.20 -10.04 -7.21
N SER A 82 11.65 -10.76 -8.26
CA SER A 82 10.86 -11.80 -8.92
C SER A 82 10.42 -12.88 -7.94
N ARG A 83 11.37 -13.40 -7.17
CA ARG A 83 11.09 -14.40 -6.13
C ARG A 83 10.07 -13.90 -5.11
N ARG A 84 10.20 -12.66 -4.65
CA ARG A 84 9.26 -12.07 -3.67
C ARG A 84 7.88 -11.86 -4.26
N MET A 85 7.77 -11.40 -5.51
CA MET A 85 6.48 -11.20 -6.18
C MET A 85 5.76 -12.53 -6.42
N ILE A 86 6.47 -13.56 -6.89
CA ILE A 86 5.89 -14.90 -7.07
C ILE A 86 5.42 -15.47 -5.71
N LYS A 87 6.25 -15.37 -4.67
CA LYS A 87 5.86 -15.80 -3.32
C LYS A 87 4.68 -15.00 -2.76
N LEU A 88 4.61 -13.69 -3.02
CA LEU A 88 3.45 -12.88 -2.67
C LEU A 88 2.20 -13.40 -3.37
N ALA A 89 2.28 -13.67 -4.67
CA ALA A 89 1.16 -14.18 -5.46
C ALA A 89 0.69 -15.56 -4.97
N GLN A 90 1.62 -16.47 -4.70
CA GLN A 90 1.32 -17.79 -4.12
C GLN A 90 0.65 -17.68 -2.74
N SER A 91 1.16 -16.81 -1.87
CA SER A 91 0.56 -16.57 -0.55
C SER A 91 -0.80 -15.91 -0.63
N TRP A 92 -0.98 -14.99 -1.58
CA TRP A 92 -2.27 -14.35 -1.85
C TRP A 92 -3.31 -15.36 -2.36
N ALA A 93 -2.95 -16.23 -3.31
CA ALA A 93 -3.83 -17.27 -3.83
C ALA A 93 -4.23 -18.27 -2.73
N ALA A 94 -3.29 -18.67 -1.87
CA ALA A 94 -3.54 -19.59 -0.77
C ALA A 94 -4.36 -18.99 0.37
N MET A 95 -4.10 -17.72 0.73
CA MET A 95 -4.74 -17.04 1.85
C MET A 95 -4.84 -15.54 1.55
N PRO A 96 -5.85 -15.10 0.77
CA PRO A 96 -6.07 -13.69 0.50
C PRO A 96 -6.45 -12.93 1.77
N PRO A 97 -6.14 -11.61 1.85
CA PRO A 97 -6.57 -10.78 2.96
C PRO A 97 -8.09 -10.79 3.13
N GLN A 98 -8.54 -10.95 4.37
CA GLN A 98 -9.95 -11.04 4.71
C GLN A 98 -10.32 -10.03 5.80
N LYS A 99 -11.54 -9.49 5.71
CA LYS A 99 -12.11 -8.64 6.76
C LYS A 99 -12.14 -9.39 8.10
N GLY A 100 -11.65 -8.73 9.15
CA GLY A 100 -11.66 -9.28 10.50
C GLY A 100 -10.55 -10.31 10.79
N VAL A 101 -9.70 -10.61 9.80
CA VAL A 101 -8.55 -11.52 9.98
C VAL A 101 -7.28 -10.71 9.94
N LEU A 102 -6.59 -10.60 11.07
CA LEU A 102 -5.37 -9.82 11.23
C LEU A 102 -4.17 -10.74 11.47
N HIS A 103 -3.06 -10.40 10.86
CA HIS A 103 -1.78 -11.07 11.06
C HIS A 103 -0.78 -10.07 11.62
N ARG A 104 0.02 -10.48 12.61
CA ARG A 104 0.97 -9.60 13.25
C ARG A 104 2.04 -9.10 12.28
N THR A 105 2.36 -7.81 12.40
CA THR A 105 3.42 -7.14 11.67
C THR A 105 4.62 -6.92 12.59
N LYS A 106 5.84 -6.97 12.04
CA LYS A 106 7.06 -6.76 12.82
C LYS A 106 7.48 -5.29 12.81
N ASN A 107 7.66 -4.71 14.02
CA ASN A 107 8.12 -3.31 14.18
C ASN A 107 7.26 -2.29 13.41
N TYR A 108 5.94 -2.49 13.42
CA TYR A 108 5.02 -1.60 12.74
C TYR A 108 3.72 -1.46 13.55
N PRO A 109 3.16 -0.24 13.68
CA PRO A 109 3.64 1.03 13.13
C PRO A 109 4.90 1.58 13.82
N GLN A 110 5.26 1.08 15.02
CA GLN A 110 6.42 1.51 15.78
C GLN A 110 7.39 0.35 16.03
N ARG A 111 8.63 0.71 16.39
CA ARG A 111 9.63 -0.28 16.78
C ARG A 111 9.14 -1.07 18.00
N ARG A 112 9.25 -2.39 17.95
CA ARG A 112 8.78 -3.39 18.91
C ARG A 112 7.29 -3.74 18.82
N ASP A 113 6.48 -3.04 18.02
CA ASP A 113 5.13 -3.51 17.74
C ASP A 113 5.15 -4.81 16.93
N GLY A 114 4.18 -5.68 17.16
CA GLY A 114 4.03 -6.92 16.39
C GLY A 114 5.17 -7.92 16.57
N LEU A 115 5.73 -8.06 17.76
CA LEU A 115 6.88 -8.96 18.02
C LEU A 115 6.61 -10.43 17.69
N ASN A 116 5.38 -10.93 17.85
CA ASN A 116 4.98 -12.31 17.53
C ASN A 116 4.46 -12.36 16.08
N ILE A 117 5.35 -12.62 15.14
CA ILE A 117 5.01 -12.67 13.71
C ILE A 117 4.30 -13.98 13.40
N GLY A 118 3.25 -13.92 12.56
CA GLY A 118 2.53 -15.10 12.06
C GLY A 118 1.35 -15.55 12.91
N GLU A 119 1.14 -14.95 14.09
CA GLU A 119 -0.05 -15.21 14.88
C GLU A 119 -1.28 -14.57 14.24
N ARG A 120 -2.33 -15.36 14.01
CA ARG A 120 -3.62 -14.90 13.50
C ARG A 120 -4.47 -14.36 14.64
N ILE A 121 -5.08 -13.20 14.42
CA ILE A 121 -6.01 -12.58 15.36
C ILE A 121 -7.38 -12.58 14.71
N GLU A 122 -8.35 -13.25 15.33
CA GLU A 122 -9.74 -13.29 14.87
C GLU A 122 -10.63 -12.45 15.79
N GLY A 123 -11.71 -11.93 15.23
CA GLY A 123 -12.73 -11.16 15.96
C GLY A 123 -12.80 -9.69 15.55
N ASP A 124 -13.60 -8.92 16.29
CA ASP A 124 -13.88 -7.49 16.04
C ASP A 124 -12.72 -6.54 16.38
N ALA A 125 -11.50 -7.04 16.45
CA ALA A 125 -10.29 -6.25 16.70
C ALA A 125 -10.02 -5.29 15.53
N VAL A 126 -10.81 -4.23 15.47
CA VAL A 126 -10.82 -3.24 14.38
C VAL A 126 -9.49 -2.51 14.29
N ASP A 127 -8.78 -2.35 15.41
CA ASP A 127 -7.50 -1.63 15.50
C ASP A 127 -6.54 -2.33 16.46
N CYS A 128 -6.00 -3.45 16.03
CA CYS A 128 -4.91 -4.09 16.76
C CYS A 128 -3.57 -3.46 16.33
N THR A 129 -2.93 -2.74 17.24
CA THR A 129 -1.58 -2.22 17.01
C THR A 129 -0.63 -3.35 16.67
N GLY A 130 0.11 -3.22 15.58
CA GLY A 130 1.07 -4.23 15.15
C GLY A 130 0.44 -5.44 14.44
N ALA A 131 -0.79 -5.31 13.91
CA ALA A 131 -1.40 -6.36 13.09
C ALA A 131 -2.20 -5.76 11.93
N LEU A 132 -2.14 -6.41 10.77
CA LEU A 132 -2.84 -6.02 9.55
C LEU A 132 -3.32 -7.25 8.79
N GLU A 133 -4.33 -7.09 7.96
CA GLU A 133 -4.89 -8.14 7.10
C GLU A 133 -3.83 -8.76 6.16
N ILE A 134 -2.78 -8.00 5.85
CA ILE A 134 -1.67 -8.39 4.98
C ILE A 134 -0.37 -8.71 5.74
N GLY A 135 -0.40 -8.81 7.07
CA GLY A 135 0.81 -9.05 7.87
C GLY A 135 1.53 -10.36 7.58
N HIS A 136 0.80 -11.35 7.06
CA HIS A 136 1.33 -12.67 6.67
C HIS A 136 1.98 -12.70 5.28
N LEU A 137 1.74 -11.69 4.44
CA LEU A 137 2.18 -11.71 3.05
C LEU A 137 3.70 -11.43 2.95
N PRO A 138 4.45 -12.31 2.25
CA PRO A 138 5.89 -12.15 2.10
C PRO A 138 6.26 -10.91 1.27
N GLY A 139 7.35 -10.25 1.66
CA GLY A 139 7.84 -9.07 0.97
C GLY A 139 7.10 -7.77 1.31
N CYS A 140 6.04 -7.82 2.11
CA CYS A 140 5.40 -6.64 2.67
C CYS A 140 6.17 -6.13 3.89
N GLY A 141 6.40 -4.83 3.92
CA GLY A 141 7.04 -4.10 5.02
C GLY A 141 6.36 -2.76 5.24
N PRO A 142 6.94 -1.85 6.03
CA PRO A 142 6.30 -0.58 6.40
C PRO A 142 5.72 0.21 5.23
N TYR A 143 6.40 0.28 4.08
CA TYR A 143 5.90 0.98 2.90
C TYR A 143 4.64 0.30 2.32
N ALA A 144 4.61 -1.04 2.27
CA ALA A 144 3.44 -1.79 1.81
C ALA A 144 2.28 -1.67 2.81
N TRP A 145 2.56 -1.75 4.11
CA TRP A 145 1.57 -1.64 5.17
C TRP A 145 0.94 -0.24 5.24
N ASP A 146 1.75 0.83 5.10
CA ASP A 146 1.25 2.20 4.99
C ASP A 146 0.37 2.37 3.73
N SER A 147 0.82 1.87 2.57
CA SER A 147 0.04 1.93 1.33
C SER A 147 -1.28 1.19 1.44
N TRP A 148 -1.28 0.00 2.08
CA TRP A 148 -2.48 -0.77 2.35
C TRP A 148 -3.47 -0.01 3.23
N ARG A 149 -3.02 0.54 4.34
CA ARG A 149 -3.84 1.32 5.26
C ARG A 149 -4.44 2.55 4.61
N ILE A 150 -3.66 3.23 3.77
CA ILE A 150 -4.12 4.46 3.09
C ILE A 150 -5.16 4.15 2.01
N PHE A 151 -4.97 3.09 1.21
CA PHE A 151 -5.71 2.94 -0.04
C PHE A 151 -6.67 1.75 -0.10
N CYS A 152 -6.46 0.69 0.69
CA CYS A 152 -7.20 -0.57 0.54
C CYS A 152 -7.99 -0.97 1.78
N ARG A 153 -7.51 -0.64 2.98
CA ARG A 153 -8.03 -1.22 4.23
C ARG A 153 -9.48 -0.93 4.48
N ASP A 154 -9.92 0.31 4.31
CA ASP A 154 -11.32 0.70 4.54
C ASP A 154 -12.29 0.02 3.57
N ILE A 155 -11.83 -0.18 2.32
CA ILE A 155 -12.59 -0.89 1.29
C ILE A 155 -12.72 -2.37 1.65
N LEU A 156 -11.62 -3.04 2.02
CA LEU A 156 -11.66 -4.44 2.46
C LEU A 156 -12.59 -4.65 3.66
N ARG A 157 -12.58 -3.72 4.60
CA ARG A 157 -13.44 -3.75 5.78
C ARG A 157 -14.91 -3.48 5.46
N GLY A 158 -15.21 -2.98 4.27
CA GLY A 158 -16.56 -2.62 3.84
C GLY A 158 -17.14 -1.45 4.63
N VAL A 159 -16.28 -0.52 5.08
CA VAL A 159 -16.70 0.68 5.82
C VAL A 159 -16.76 1.92 4.94
N ALA A 160 -16.18 1.86 3.75
CA ALA A 160 -16.25 2.88 2.70
C ALA A 160 -16.02 2.25 1.31
N ASP A 161 -16.48 2.91 0.25
CA ASP A 161 -16.31 2.45 -1.14
C ASP A 161 -15.01 2.92 -1.77
N ASP A 162 -14.34 3.88 -1.14
CA ASP A 162 -13.00 4.33 -1.50
C ASP A 162 -12.18 4.72 -0.27
N TYR A 163 -10.91 5.05 -0.50
CA TYR A 163 -10.00 5.47 0.56
C TYR A 163 -10.28 6.89 1.10
N ASN A 164 -11.17 7.67 0.50
CA ASN A 164 -11.59 8.99 1.00
C ASN A 164 -12.86 8.92 1.88
N GLY A 165 -13.47 7.75 2.01
CA GLY A 165 -14.68 7.57 2.81
C GLY A 165 -15.98 7.72 2.02
N LEU A 166 -15.96 7.49 0.70
CA LEU A 166 -17.16 7.49 -0.13
C LEU A 166 -18.19 6.51 0.43
N ASN A 167 -19.44 6.96 0.58
CA ASN A 167 -20.59 6.18 1.10
C ASN A 167 -20.39 5.63 2.53
N ALA A 168 -19.40 6.12 3.27
CA ALA A 168 -19.21 5.76 4.66
C ALA A 168 -20.31 6.34 5.57
N LYS A 169 -20.50 5.71 6.73
CA LYS A 169 -21.44 6.22 7.76
C LYS A 169 -21.03 7.61 8.24
N GLN A 170 -22.01 8.42 8.65
CA GLN A 170 -21.74 9.73 9.23
C GLN A 170 -20.79 9.60 10.43
N GLY A 171 -19.79 10.48 10.50
CA GLY A 171 -18.76 10.46 11.56
C GLY A 171 -17.60 9.48 11.29
N PHE A 172 -17.61 8.76 10.18
CA PHE A 172 -16.49 7.90 9.81
C PHE A 172 -15.21 8.72 9.55
N GLU A 173 -14.09 8.25 10.08
CA GLU A 173 -12.77 8.81 9.80
C GLU A 173 -11.95 7.81 8.98
N PRO A 174 -11.58 8.14 7.72
CA PRO A 174 -10.77 7.27 6.88
C PRO A 174 -9.44 6.88 7.51
N GLU A 175 -9.02 5.64 7.31
CA GLU A 175 -7.80 5.07 7.90
C GLU A 175 -6.54 5.88 7.56
N TRP A 176 -6.45 6.47 6.37
CA TRP A 176 -5.30 7.28 5.95
C TRP A 176 -5.01 8.45 6.90
N LYS A 177 -6.01 8.97 7.63
CA LYS A 177 -5.85 10.07 8.59
C LYS A 177 -5.03 9.68 9.82
N ARG A 178 -4.90 8.39 10.08
CA ARG A 178 -4.16 7.81 11.21
C ARG A 178 -2.78 7.26 10.81
N VAL A 179 -2.38 7.36 9.53
CA VAL A 179 -1.12 6.83 9.02
C VAL A 179 -0.04 7.91 9.04
N LEU A 180 1.15 7.56 9.57
CA LEU A 180 2.34 8.40 9.59
C LEU A 180 3.47 7.73 8.80
N PRO A 181 3.42 7.74 7.46
CA PRO A 181 4.35 7.00 6.64
C PRO A 181 5.76 7.59 6.70
N GLN A 182 6.77 6.73 6.53
CA GLN A 182 8.15 7.17 6.39
C GLN A 182 8.51 7.47 4.92
N ASP A 183 7.80 6.87 3.97
CA ASP A 183 8.02 7.09 2.55
C ASP A 183 7.66 8.52 2.12
N LYS A 184 8.54 9.14 1.33
CA LYS A 184 8.40 10.54 0.90
C LYS A 184 7.21 10.78 -0.04
N GLU A 185 6.88 9.82 -0.90
CA GLU A 185 5.78 9.94 -1.85
C GLU A 185 4.43 9.80 -1.12
N LEU A 186 4.34 8.87 -0.16
CA LEU A 186 3.16 8.76 0.69
C LEU A 186 2.99 9.99 1.59
N ARG A 187 4.09 10.52 2.16
CA ARG A 187 4.04 11.79 2.93
C ARG A 187 3.50 12.94 2.11
N ALA A 188 3.98 13.08 0.90
CA ALA A 188 3.54 14.13 0.01
C ALA A 188 2.07 13.94 -0.40
N CYS A 189 1.66 12.69 -0.68
CA CYS A 189 0.28 12.34 -0.95
C CYS A 189 -0.65 12.72 0.21
N LEU A 190 -0.33 12.28 1.44
CA LEU A 190 -1.13 12.63 2.62
C LEU A 190 -1.14 14.13 2.91
N GLY A 191 0.00 14.82 2.72
CA GLY A 191 0.05 16.28 2.85
C GLY A 191 -0.94 16.97 1.92
N TRP A 192 -1.05 16.51 0.67
CA TRP A 192 -2.03 17.00 -0.29
C TRP A 192 -3.47 16.65 0.12
N MET A 193 -3.73 15.42 0.59
CA MET A 193 -5.05 15.00 1.07
C MET A 193 -5.51 15.86 2.25
N TRP A 194 -4.63 16.09 3.24
CA TRP A 194 -4.90 16.97 4.37
C TRP A 194 -5.17 18.42 3.94
N LEU A 195 -4.40 18.91 2.98
CA LEU A 195 -4.57 20.27 2.48
C LEU A 195 -5.92 20.45 1.78
N ARG A 196 -6.40 19.45 1.06
CA ARG A 196 -7.77 19.46 0.49
C ARG A 196 -8.87 19.56 1.54
N GLU A 197 -8.63 19.04 2.75
CA GLU A 197 -9.53 19.18 3.88
C GLU A 197 -9.33 20.48 4.67
N GLY A 198 -8.47 21.39 4.19
CA GLY A 198 -8.19 22.67 4.84
C GLY A 198 -7.19 22.58 5.99
N TRP A 199 -6.32 21.57 6.00
CA TRP A 199 -5.31 21.39 7.03
C TRP A 199 -3.89 21.36 6.47
N LEU A 200 -2.99 22.07 7.15
CA LEU A 200 -1.56 21.89 7.02
C LEU A 200 -1.12 20.80 8.00
N TRP A 201 -0.56 19.72 7.47
CA TRP A 201 -0.16 18.54 8.22
C TRP A 201 1.36 18.40 8.29
N ASN A 202 1.87 18.04 9.47
CA ASN A 202 3.28 17.73 9.68
C ASN A 202 3.49 16.22 9.64
N PRO A 203 4.19 15.66 8.63
CA PRO A 203 4.37 14.23 8.46
C PRO A 203 5.28 13.58 9.51
N GLY A 204 6.08 14.37 10.23
CA GLY A 204 6.96 13.84 11.28
C GLY A 204 6.26 13.67 12.63
N THR A 205 5.25 14.51 12.92
CA THR A 205 4.58 14.54 14.22
C THR A 205 3.10 14.19 14.15
N GLY A 206 2.51 14.15 12.95
CA GLY A 206 1.07 14.01 12.76
C GLY A 206 0.24 15.25 13.15
N LYS A 207 0.86 16.30 13.67
CA LYS A 207 0.16 17.52 14.09
C LYS A 207 -0.41 18.27 12.89
N ARG A 208 -1.57 18.89 13.10
CA ARG A 208 -2.32 19.63 12.08
C ARG A 208 -2.60 21.06 12.56
N ARG A 209 -2.62 22.01 11.63
CA ARG A 209 -3.14 23.37 11.84
C ARG A 209 -4.00 23.77 10.65
N ARG A 210 -4.99 24.63 10.85
CA ARG A 210 -5.81 25.14 9.74
C ARG A 210 -4.91 25.79 8.67
N ALA A 211 -5.20 25.50 7.41
CA ALA A 211 -4.65 26.26 6.31
C ALA A 211 -5.34 27.64 6.31
N SER A 212 -4.56 28.70 6.36
CA SER A 212 -5.03 30.11 6.27
C SER A 212 -5.38 30.43 4.82
#